data_16ea8cb73f628092c982c2be2063dd1c
#
_entry.id   16ea8cb73f628092c982c2be2063dd1c
#
_cell.length_a   1.000
_cell.length_b   1.000
_cell.length_c   1.000
_cell.angle_alpha   90.00
_cell.angle_beta   90.00
_cell.angle_gamma   90.00
#
_symmetry.space_group_name_H-M   'P 1'
#
loop_
_entity.id
_entity.type
_entity.pdbx_description
1 polymer ?
#
loop_
_entity_poly.entity_id
_entity_poly.type
_entity_poly.pdbx_seq_one_letter_code
_entity_poly.pdbx_strand_id
1 'polypeptide(L)'
;MSYPLFLITWEFKSLSCHKHKEIAYKNKLRLKLSQFIFSCMLRKNDESAVNEESLMSKEIVIVGAGFAGMWTALSAARLAKLKKADDISVVVIAPVAELRVRPRFYESKVQTLVSPLMPVFEAMGVKFITGNVTHIESEKQLVVYVDENQNLVTKHYDRLVLAAGSNLRRDMVKGIAEHAFDLDQIDTAAVLEQHLNGLASKPSSQARNTVVVCGGGFTGIEIATELPARLKALLGESEPVRVIIIERNGQIGTNYSQELQDVIKQATDDLEIEWILNAQIEEITAHGLRLCSGEEIQSDTVIWTAGVKANDLTNVFAKQQGPQGRLHVESSLKVVDQSNIFATGDVAYAATDDKGNHALMSCQHAILMGKFAGHNVAASLLDCDYLPYKQENYVTCLDLGSWGAVFTEGWDQKVKSVKEDAKKIKIAITNELIYPPKAELDLIMEQADPLAPWV
;
A
#
# COMPACT_ATOMS: atom_id res chain seq x y z
N MET A 1 27.40 -53.59 -1.12
CA MET A 1 27.59 -53.27 -2.56
C MET A 1 27.64 -51.77 -2.67
N SER A 2 28.80 -51.24 -2.90
CA SER A 2 29.16 -49.83 -2.95
C SER A 2 29.00 -49.30 -4.37
N TYR A 3 28.45 -48.11 -4.53
CA TYR A 3 28.58 -47.34 -5.74
C TYR A 3 29.31 -46.02 -5.47
N PRO A 4 30.20 -45.59 -6.36
CA PRO A 4 31.17 -44.53 -6.09
C PRO A 4 30.67 -43.12 -6.44
N LEU A 5 31.15 -42.17 -5.64
CA LEU A 5 31.08 -40.72 -5.92
C LEU A 5 31.94 -40.39 -7.16
N PHE A 6 31.38 -39.66 -8.10
CA PHE A 6 32.15 -38.91 -9.09
C PHE A 6 32.28 -37.45 -8.67
N LEU A 7 33.50 -37.06 -8.32
CA LEU A 7 33.94 -35.67 -8.20
C LEU A 7 34.25 -35.15 -9.61
N ILE A 8 33.59 -34.04 -9.99
CA ILE A 8 34.01 -33.23 -11.14
C ILE A 8 34.42 -31.86 -10.60
N THR A 9 35.72 -31.62 -10.57
CA THR A 9 36.33 -30.31 -10.39
C THR A 9 36.28 -29.53 -11.70
N TRP A 10 35.75 -28.29 -11.66
CA TRP A 10 35.86 -27.32 -12.75
C TRP A 10 36.64 -26.10 -12.28
N GLU A 11 37.70 -25.79 -13.01
CA GLU A 11 38.56 -24.62 -12.82
C GLU A 11 37.85 -23.32 -13.16
N PHE A 12 38.07 -22.32 -12.30
CA PHE A 12 37.62 -20.92 -12.55
C PHE A 12 38.57 -20.25 -13.55
N LYS A 13 38.06 -19.84 -14.69
CA LYS A 13 38.64 -18.75 -15.50
C LYS A 13 37.59 -17.64 -15.69
N SER A 14 38.01 -16.43 -15.39
CA SER A 14 37.32 -15.16 -15.42
C SER A 14 36.51 -14.88 -16.69
N LEU A 15 35.27 -14.38 -16.54
CA LEU A 15 34.61 -13.51 -17.51
C LEU A 15 33.42 -12.77 -16.85
N SER A 16 33.59 -11.48 -16.72
CA SER A 16 32.62 -10.53 -16.17
C SER A 16 31.51 -10.20 -17.19
N CYS A 17 30.57 -11.09 -17.40
CA CYS A 17 29.33 -10.79 -18.15
C CYS A 17 28.20 -11.80 -17.91
N HIS A 18 28.33 -12.70 -16.94
CA HIS A 18 27.42 -13.84 -16.75
C HIS A 18 26.48 -13.75 -15.53
N LYS A 19 26.71 -12.79 -14.60
CA LYS A 19 25.91 -12.74 -13.36
C LYS A 19 24.41 -12.46 -13.58
N HIS A 20 24.05 -11.62 -14.53
CA HIS A 20 22.64 -11.30 -14.77
C HIS A 20 21.87 -12.46 -15.45
N LYS A 21 22.53 -13.23 -16.31
CA LYS A 21 21.90 -14.41 -16.92
C LYS A 21 21.77 -15.58 -15.94
N GLU A 22 22.66 -15.69 -14.98
CA GLU A 22 22.64 -16.75 -13.96
C GLU A 22 21.55 -16.52 -12.91
N ILE A 23 21.30 -15.26 -12.51
CA ILE A 23 20.20 -14.88 -11.60
C ILE A 23 18.85 -15.10 -12.29
N ALA A 24 18.69 -14.70 -13.54
CA ALA A 24 17.48 -14.94 -14.31
C ALA A 24 17.22 -16.45 -14.54
N TYR A 25 18.29 -17.25 -14.74
CA TYR A 25 18.17 -18.70 -14.89
C TYR A 25 17.83 -19.39 -13.57
N LYS A 26 18.42 -18.98 -12.45
CA LYS A 26 18.09 -19.48 -11.09
C LYS A 26 16.66 -19.13 -10.68
N ASN A 27 16.19 -17.94 -11.02
CA ASN A 27 14.81 -17.55 -10.75
C ASN A 27 13.82 -18.32 -11.64
N LYS A 28 14.16 -18.58 -12.91
CA LYS A 28 13.34 -19.40 -13.83
C LYS A 28 13.33 -20.89 -13.44
N LEU A 29 14.43 -21.39 -12.87
CA LEU A 29 14.51 -22.74 -12.32
C LEU A 29 13.73 -22.86 -10.99
N ARG A 30 13.79 -21.87 -10.11
CA ARG A 30 12.97 -21.79 -8.88
C ARG A 30 11.49 -21.76 -9.20
N LEU A 31 11.06 -20.96 -10.18
CA LEU A 31 9.65 -20.95 -10.62
C LEU A 31 9.21 -22.32 -11.19
N LYS A 32 10.04 -22.98 -11.99
CA LYS A 32 9.71 -24.32 -12.53
C LYS A 32 9.72 -25.41 -11.46
N LEU A 33 10.65 -25.34 -10.49
CA LEU A 33 10.66 -26.28 -9.35
C LEU A 33 9.45 -26.04 -8.45
N SER A 34 9.07 -24.79 -8.16
CA SER A 34 7.87 -24.50 -7.38
C SER A 34 6.60 -24.97 -8.07
N GLN A 35 6.49 -24.79 -9.40
CA GLN A 35 5.37 -25.31 -10.20
C GLN A 35 5.30 -26.84 -10.23
N PHE A 36 6.46 -27.52 -10.28
CA PHE A 36 6.52 -28.98 -10.28
C PHE A 36 6.21 -29.58 -8.90
N ILE A 37 6.76 -29.00 -7.83
CA ILE A 37 6.46 -29.38 -6.44
C ILE A 37 4.98 -29.10 -6.13
N PHE A 38 4.44 -27.98 -6.61
CA PHE A 38 3.03 -27.61 -6.50
C PHE A 38 2.10 -28.64 -7.19
N SER A 39 2.47 -29.10 -8.40
CA SER A 39 1.71 -30.13 -9.13
C SER A 39 1.77 -31.51 -8.43
N CYS A 40 2.85 -31.84 -7.75
CA CYS A 40 2.99 -33.09 -7.00
C CYS A 40 2.26 -33.07 -5.64
N MET A 41 2.21 -31.92 -4.95
CA MET A 41 1.48 -31.77 -3.67
C MET A 41 -0.03 -31.79 -3.85
N LEU A 42 -0.54 -31.21 -4.94
CA LEU A 42 -1.99 -31.24 -5.23
C LEU A 42 -2.55 -32.65 -5.49
N ARG A 43 -1.71 -33.64 -5.85
CA ARG A 43 -2.16 -35.04 -6.05
C ARG A 43 -2.27 -35.87 -4.77
N LYS A 44 -1.87 -35.36 -3.60
CA LYS A 44 -1.84 -36.15 -2.35
C LYS A 44 -2.93 -35.79 -1.33
N ASN A 45 -3.72 -34.73 -1.54
CA ASN A 45 -4.71 -34.26 -0.56
C ASN A 45 -6.17 -34.44 -0.99
N ASP A 46 -6.47 -35.34 -1.91
CA ASP A 46 -7.83 -35.51 -2.46
C ASP A 46 -8.67 -36.55 -1.70
N GLU A 47 -8.32 -36.91 -0.47
CA GLU A 47 -9.17 -37.76 0.37
C GLU A 47 -9.17 -37.28 1.83
N SER A 48 -9.88 -36.21 2.13
CA SER A 48 -10.40 -35.98 3.49
C SER A 48 -11.82 -35.40 3.40
N ALA A 49 -12.73 -36.09 4.04
CA ALA A 49 -14.17 -35.86 4.08
C ALA A 49 -14.52 -34.36 4.19
N VAL A 50 -15.10 -33.81 3.13
CA VAL A 50 -15.83 -32.54 3.17
C VAL A 50 -17.07 -32.77 4.00
N ASN A 51 -17.19 -32.09 5.15
CA ASN A 51 -18.42 -32.09 5.96
C ASN A 51 -19.58 -31.57 5.08
N GLU A 52 -20.66 -32.30 4.97
CA GLU A 52 -21.85 -31.97 4.16
C GLU A 52 -22.50 -30.63 4.52
N GLU A 53 -22.27 -30.08 5.73
CA GLU A 53 -22.72 -28.73 6.14
C GLU A 53 -21.93 -27.58 5.46
N SER A 54 -20.75 -27.86 4.94
CA SER A 54 -19.94 -26.85 4.22
C SER A 54 -20.38 -26.63 2.76
N LEU A 55 -21.21 -27.52 2.23
CA LEU A 55 -21.64 -27.51 0.82
C LEU A 55 -22.74 -26.48 0.49
N MET A 56 -23.26 -25.76 1.50
CA MET A 56 -24.37 -24.81 1.32
C MET A 56 -23.99 -23.34 1.60
N SER A 57 -22.84 -23.04 2.17
CA SER A 57 -22.47 -21.65 2.45
C SER A 57 -21.65 -21.04 1.32
N LYS A 58 -22.12 -19.92 0.77
CA LYS A 58 -21.39 -19.11 -0.21
C LYS A 58 -20.30 -18.30 0.47
N GLU A 59 -19.09 -18.33 -0.06
CA GLU A 59 -17.95 -17.65 0.54
C GLU A 59 -17.50 -16.43 -0.28
N ILE A 60 -17.46 -15.28 0.39
CA ILE A 60 -16.79 -14.07 -0.09
C ILE A 60 -15.41 -14.04 0.54
N VAL A 61 -14.36 -14.20 -0.27
CA VAL A 61 -12.97 -14.08 0.19
C VAL A 61 -12.42 -12.71 -0.18
N ILE A 62 -11.86 -12.01 0.81
CA ILE A 62 -11.26 -10.67 0.66
C ILE A 62 -9.77 -10.80 0.95
N VAL A 63 -8.93 -10.39 0.00
CA VAL A 63 -7.47 -10.45 0.11
C VAL A 63 -6.94 -9.09 0.53
N GLY A 64 -6.47 -8.99 1.78
CA GLY A 64 -5.96 -7.77 2.40
C GLY A 64 -6.89 -7.20 3.46
N ALA A 65 -6.31 -6.65 4.53
CA ALA A 65 -7.01 -6.05 5.69
C ALA A 65 -6.68 -4.55 5.87
N GLY A 66 -6.21 -3.88 4.81
CA GLY A 66 -6.04 -2.42 4.81
C GLY A 66 -7.38 -1.68 4.75
N PHE A 67 -7.34 -0.37 4.52
CA PHE A 67 -8.55 0.46 4.44
C PHE A 67 -9.63 -0.13 3.53
N ALA A 68 -9.28 -0.50 2.30
CA ALA A 68 -10.24 -1.07 1.36
C ALA A 68 -10.77 -2.42 1.83
N GLY A 69 -9.91 -3.33 2.28
CA GLY A 69 -10.32 -4.68 2.69
C GLY A 69 -11.19 -4.69 3.93
N MET A 70 -10.85 -3.90 4.94
CA MET A 70 -11.67 -3.73 6.14
C MET A 70 -13.09 -3.27 5.77
N TRP A 71 -13.22 -2.14 5.05
CA TRP A 71 -14.53 -1.62 4.70
C TRP A 71 -15.31 -2.52 3.75
N THR A 72 -14.60 -3.27 2.88
CA THR A 72 -15.23 -4.32 2.05
C THR A 72 -15.87 -5.40 2.92
N ALA A 73 -15.13 -5.89 3.93
CA ALA A 73 -15.63 -6.94 4.82
C ALA A 73 -16.84 -6.47 5.62
N LEU A 74 -16.76 -5.27 6.20
CA LEU A 74 -17.86 -4.71 7.02
C LEU A 74 -19.10 -4.44 6.16
N SER A 75 -18.95 -3.89 4.95
CA SER A 75 -20.08 -3.59 4.06
C SER A 75 -20.70 -4.84 3.47
N ALA A 76 -19.92 -5.88 3.14
CA ALA A 76 -20.44 -7.16 2.67
C ALA A 76 -21.25 -7.87 3.78
N ALA A 77 -20.70 -7.93 4.99
CA ALA A 77 -21.39 -8.49 6.14
C ALA A 77 -22.65 -7.69 6.51
N ARG A 78 -22.60 -6.36 6.35
CA ARG A 78 -23.77 -5.50 6.54
C ARG A 78 -24.92 -5.91 5.60
N LEU A 79 -24.67 -6.03 4.30
CA LEU A 79 -25.72 -6.39 3.35
C LEU A 79 -26.26 -7.79 3.61
N ALA A 80 -25.40 -8.77 3.91
CA ALA A 80 -25.81 -10.12 4.27
C ALA A 80 -26.75 -10.12 5.50
N LYS A 81 -26.39 -9.38 6.57
CA LYS A 81 -27.25 -9.22 7.76
C LYS A 81 -28.60 -8.55 7.44
N LEU A 82 -28.61 -7.47 6.66
CA LEU A 82 -29.84 -6.78 6.24
C LEU A 82 -30.77 -7.69 5.45
N LYS A 83 -30.22 -8.60 4.64
CA LYS A 83 -30.97 -9.57 3.84
C LYS A 83 -31.23 -10.89 4.57
N LYS A 84 -30.74 -11.04 5.81
CA LYS A 84 -30.85 -12.28 6.60
C LYS A 84 -30.31 -13.50 5.85
N ALA A 85 -29.20 -13.30 5.15
CA ALA A 85 -28.53 -14.32 4.32
C ALA A 85 -27.47 -15.03 5.17
N ASP A 86 -27.90 -15.93 6.04
CA ASP A 86 -27.03 -16.67 6.96
C ASP A 86 -26.15 -17.71 6.23
N ASP A 87 -26.44 -17.96 4.93
CA ASP A 87 -25.66 -18.80 4.04
C ASP A 87 -24.46 -18.08 3.41
N ILE A 88 -24.26 -16.78 3.65
CA ILE A 88 -23.11 -16.03 3.17
C ILE A 88 -22.06 -15.87 4.27
N SER A 89 -20.86 -16.38 4.01
CA SER A 89 -19.68 -16.22 4.88
C SER A 89 -18.71 -15.21 4.27
N VAL A 90 -18.31 -14.20 5.06
CA VAL A 90 -17.29 -13.22 4.69
C VAL A 90 -15.98 -13.58 5.38
N VAL A 91 -14.91 -13.78 4.58
CA VAL A 91 -13.60 -14.21 5.06
C VAL A 91 -12.54 -13.21 4.57
N VAL A 92 -11.73 -12.66 5.49
CA VAL A 92 -10.57 -11.82 5.17
C VAL A 92 -9.30 -12.64 5.34
N ILE A 93 -8.41 -12.61 4.36
CA ILE A 93 -7.07 -13.22 4.44
C ILE A 93 -6.04 -12.11 4.40
N ALA A 94 -5.25 -11.97 5.46
CA ALA A 94 -4.15 -11.01 5.53
C ALA A 94 -3.10 -11.48 6.55
N PRO A 95 -1.85 -10.95 6.49
CA PRO A 95 -0.80 -11.33 7.44
C PRO A 95 -1.13 -11.01 8.89
N VAL A 96 -1.88 -9.93 9.15
CA VAL A 96 -2.28 -9.50 10.50
C VAL A 96 -3.68 -8.89 10.47
N ALA A 97 -4.41 -9.03 11.59
CA ALA A 97 -5.72 -8.42 11.79
C ALA A 97 -5.59 -6.99 12.33
N GLU A 98 -4.87 -6.15 11.63
CA GLU A 98 -4.61 -4.76 12.02
C GLU A 98 -4.76 -3.81 10.83
N LEU A 99 -5.41 -2.68 11.07
CA LEU A 99 -5.31 -1.53 10.17
C LEU A 99 -4.01 -0.80 10.45
N ARG A 100 -3.09 -0.82 9.52
CA ARG A 100 -1.84 -0.04 9.55
C ARG A 100 -2.11 1.31 8.91
N VAL A 101 -1.98 2.39 9.70
CA VAL A 101 -2.37 3.75 9.30
C VAL A 101 -1.27 4.40 8.45
N ARG A 102 -1.04 3.84 7.26
CA ARG A 102 0.03 4.21 6.33
C ARG A 102 0.12 5.72 6.05
N PRO A 103 -0.97 6.51 5.96
CA PRO A 103 -0.88 7.96 5.77
C PRO A 103 -0.17 8.72 6.89
N ARG A 104 0.20 8.06 7.98
CA ARG A 104 0.89 8.64 9.14
C ARG A 104 2.33 8.14 9.32
N PHE A 105 2.84 7.26 8.45
CA PHE A 105 4.16 6.65 8.63
C PHE A 105 5.33 7.63 8.50
N TYR A 106 5.09 8.89 8.14
CA TYR A 106 6.07 9.97 8.24
C TYR A 106 6.25 10.49 9.68
N GLU A 107 5.30 10.20 10.59
CA GLU A 107 5.35 10.61 11.98
C GLU A 107 6.35 9.75 12.80
N SER A 108 6.62 10.17 14.02
CA SER A 108 7.38 9.39 15.00
C SER A 108 6.52 8.31 15.67
N LYS A 109 7.19 7.33 16.34
CA LYS A 109 6.53 6.20 17.03
C LYS A 109 5.65 5.37 16.10
N VAL A 110 6.12 5.13 14.91
CA VAL A 110 5.38 4.48 13.82
C VAL A 110 4.74 3.15 14.23
N GLN A 111 5.34 2.38 15.13
CA GLN A 111 4.81 1.12 15.65
C GLN A 111 3.45 1.28 16.40
N THR A 112 3.11 2.50 16.83
CA THR A 112 1.82 2.78 17.49
C THR A 112 0.71 3.16 16.51
N LEU A 113 1.03 3.32 15.23
CA LEU A 113 0.10 3.76 14.18
C LEU A 113 -0.67 2.57 13.57
N VAL A 114 -1.25 1.78 14.45
CA VAL A 114 -2.05 0.59 14.11
C VAL A 114 -3.36 0.58 14.89
N SER A 115 -4.34 -0.12 14.36
CA SER A 115 -5.62 -0.35 15.06
C SER A 115 -6.06 -1.81 14.87
N PRO A 116 -6.43 -2.55 15.95
CA PRO A 116 -6.86 -3.92 15.84
C PRO A 116 -8.21 -4.02 15.10
N LEU A 117 -8.33 -5.01 14.21
CA LEU A 117 -9.55 -5.24 13.42
C LEU A 117 -10.42 -6.37 13.96
N MET A 118 -9.88 -7.27 14.77
CA MET A 118 -10.69 -8.40 15.31
C MET A 118 -11.97 -7.96 16.00
N PRO A 119 -11.99 -6.89 16.85
CA PRO A 119 -13.24 -6.48 17.51
C PRO A 119 -14.36 -6.11 16.53
N VAL A 120 -14.05 -5.38 15.44
CA VAL A 120 -15.07 -5.01 14.45
C VAL A 120 -15.45 -6.18 13.54
N PHE A 121 -14.51 -7.09 13.25
CA PHE A 121 -14.79 -8.30 12.49
C PHE A 121 -15.71 -9.25 13.27
N GLU A 122 -15.42 -9.49 14.55
CA GLU A 122 -16.25 -10.32 15.43
C GLU A 122 -17.67 -9.76 15.58
N ALA A 123 -17.83 -8.46 15.81
CA ALA A 123 -19.13 -7.80 15.91
C ALA A 123 -19.98 -7.99 14.63
N MET A 124 -19.33 -8.07 13.47
CA MET A 124 -20.00 -8.27 12.18
C MET A 124 -20.10 -9.72 11.75
N GLY A 125 -19.45 -10.65 12.44
CA GLY A 125 -19.39 -12.08 12.06
C GLY A 125 -18.45 -12.34 10.86
N VAL A 126 -17.48 -11.47 10.64
CA VAL A 126 -16.44 -11.62 9.61
C VAL A 126 -15.37 -12.57 10.13
N LYS A 127 -15.03 -13.58 9.35
CA LYS A 127 -13.93 -14.51 9.65
C LYS A 127 -12.59 -13.92 9.20
N PHE A 128 -11.57 -14.10 10.01
CA PHE A 128 -10.21 -13.71 9.67
C PHE A 128 -9.29 -14.93 9.59
N ILE A 129 -8.48 -14.98 8.55
CA ILE A 129 -7.44 -16.01 8.36
C ILE A 129 -6.10 -15.29 8.29
N THR A 130 -5.21 -15.59 9.23
CA THR A 130 -3.82 -15.16 9.19
C THR A 130 -3.09 -15.86 8.06
N GLY A 131 -2.62 -15.11 7.07
CA GLY A 131 -1.89 -15.68 5.94
C GLY A 131 -1.49 -14.65 4.91
N ASN A 132 -0.42 -14.95 4.20
CA ASN A 132 0.08 -14.14 3.10
C ASN A 132 -0.33 -14.76 1.76
N VAL A 133 -1.27 -14.14 1.06
CA VAL A 133 -1.70 -14.61 -0.25
C VAL A 133 -0.57 -14.44 -1.26
N THR A 134 -0.21 -15.54 -1.91
CA THR A 134 0.89 -15.59 -2.87
C THR A 134 0.42 -15.78 -4.31
N HIS A 135 -0.76 -16.35 -4.52
CA HIS A 135 -1.28 -16.64 -5.84
C HIS A 135 -2.81 -16.74 -5.86
N ILE A 136 -3.42 -16.52 -7.03
CA ILE A 136 -4.85 -16.68 -7.30
C ILE A 136 -5.01 -17.55 -8.53
N GLU A 137 -5.73 -18.67 -8.41
CA GLU A 137 -6.13 -19.53 -9.52
C GLU A 137 -7.57 -19.19 -9.89
N SER A 138 -7.75 -18.15 -10.71
CA SER A 138 -9.08 -17.58 -10.99
C SER A 138 -10.03 -18.56 -11.67
N GLU A 139 -9.54 -19.42 -12.57
CA GLU A 139 -10.34 -20.43 -13.26
C GLU A 139 -10.86 -21.52 -12.32
N LYS A 140 -10.12 -21.82 -11.24
CA LYS A 140 -10.51 -22.80 -10.22
C LYS A 140 -11.20 -22.18 -9.01
N GLN A 141 -11.30 -20.86 -8.96
CA GLN A 141 -11.83 -20.11 -7.82
C GLN A 141 -11.06 -20.40 -6.52
N LEU A 142 -9.74 -20.44 -6.58
CA LEU A 142 -8.87 -20.70 -5.42
C LEU A 142 -7.93 -19.54 -5.15
N VAL A 143 -7.79 -19.21 -3.87
CA VAL A 143 -6.74 -18.36 -3.33
C VAL A 143 -5.70 -19.25 -2.67
N VAL A 144 -4.42 -19.03 -2.96
CA VAL A 144 -3.29 -19.74 -2.37
C VAL A 144 -2.57 -18.79 -1.43
N TYR A 145 -2.37 -19.18 -0.18
CA TYR A 145 -1.69 -18.39 0.81
C TYR A 145 -0.73 -19.22 1.66
N VAL A 146 0.26 -18.57 2.24
CA VAL A 146 1.16 -19.14 3.25
C VAL A 146 0.61 -18.79 4.62
N ASP A 147 0.31 -19.80 5.43
CA ASP A 147 -0.20 -19.64 6.78
C ASP A 147 0.91 -19.23 7.79
N GLU A 148 0.54 -19.04 9.06
CA GLU A 148 1.46 -18.70 10.15
C GLU A 148 2.53 -19.79 10.42
N ASN A 149 2.24 -21.05 10.06
CA ASN A 149 3.16 -22.19 10.18
C ASN A 149 4.01 -22.39 8.92
N GLN A 150 4.01 -21.45 7.99
CA GLN A 150 4.72 -21.53 6.69
C GLN A 150 4.20 -22.63 5.76
N ASN A 151 2.98 -23.15 5.97
CA ASN A 151 2.36 -24.10 5.06
C ASN A 151 1.67 -23.37 3.92
N LEU A 152 1.73 -23.97 2.74
CA LEU A 152 0.96 -23.52 1.57
C LEU A 152 -0.45 -24.09 1.66
N VAL A 153 -1.44 -23.21 1.76
CA VAL A 153 -2.85 -23.56 1.94
C VAL A 153 -3.67 -22.98 0.80
N THR A 154 -4.71 -23.69 0.38
CA THR A 154 -5.68 -23.24 -0.60
C THR A 154 -7.02 -22.95 0.04
N LYS A 155 -7.70 -21.89 -0.42
CA LYS A 155 -9.05 -21.51 0.01
C LYS A 155 -9.92 -21.29 -1.21
N HIS A 156 -11.05 -22.00 -1.29
CA HIS A 156 -12.06 -21.75 -2.32
C HIS A 156 -12.85 -20.47 -2.04
N TYR A 157 -13.37 -19.83 -3.11
CA TYR A 157 -14.28 -18.69 -3.00
C TYR A 157 -15.39 -18.76 -4.06
N ASP A 158 -16.58 -18.32 -3.73
CA ASP A 158 -17.65 -18.03 -4.70
C ASP A 158 -17.45 -16.64 -5.29
N ARG A 159 -16.97 -15.70 -4.47
CA ARG A 159 -16.58 -14.35 -4.87
C ARG A 159 -15.26 -13.95 -4.23
N LEU A 160 -14.43 -13.28 -5.02
CA LEU A 160 -13.14 -12.77 -4.56
C LEU A 160 -13.15 -11.24 -4.63
N VAL A 161 -12.60 -10.60 -3.59
CA VAL A 161 -12.29 -9.17 -3.63
C VAL A 161 -10.80 -8.97 -3.41
N LEU A 162 -10.13 -8.39 -4.42
CA LEU A 162 -8.74 -7.98 -4.31
C LEU A 162 -8.67 -6.60 -3.63
N ALA A 163 -8.07 -6.56 -2.44
CA ALA A 163 -7.84 -5.36 -1.65
C ALA A 163 -6.40 -5.31 -1.11
N ALA A 164 -5.45 -5.86 -1.89
CA ALA A 164 -4.07 -6.08 -1.49
C ALA A 164 -3.18 -4.83 -1.45
N GLY A 165 -3.73 -3.66 -1.78
CA GLY A 165 -3.03 -2.37 -1.72
C GLY A 165 -1.93 -2.22 -2.76
N SER A 166 -0.92 -1.43 -2.42
CA SER A 166 0.19 -1.06 -3.30
C SER A 166 1.54 -1.26 -2.62
N ASN A 167 2.59 -1.32 -3.42
CA ASN A 167 3.98 -1.43 -2.98
C ASN A 167 4.84 -0.36 -3.65
N LEU A 168 5.86 0.09 -2.94
CA LEU A 168 6.87 0.98 -3.48
C LEU A 168 7.80 0.22 -4.44
N ARG A 169 8.12 0.81 -5.57
CA ARG A 169 9.07 0.25 -6.54
C ARG A 169 10.51 0.52 -6.10
N ARG A 170 11.24 -0.54 -5.81
CA ARG A 170 12.67 -0.50 -5.41
C ARG A 170 13.61 -0.89 -6.54
N ASP A 171 13.07 -1.12 -7.74
CA ASP A 171 13.81 -1.54 -8.94
C ASP A 171 14.06 -0.40 -9.93
N MET A 172 13.70 0.84 -9.58
CA MET A 172 13.74 1.99 -10.49
C MET A 172 15.14 2.58 -10.67
N VAL A 173 15.96 2.55 -9.62
CA VAL A 173 17.30 3.11 -9.59
C VAL A 173 18.22 2.13 -8.87
N LYS A 174 19.48 2.06 -9.29
CA LYS A 174 20.49 1.22 -8.66
C LYS A 174 20.74 1.65 -7.21
N GLY A 175 20.75 0.70 -6.28
CA GLY A 175 21.04 0.92 -4.87
C GLY A 175 19.84 1.30 -4.00
N ILE A 176 18.61 1.43 -4.55
CA ILE A 176 17.42 1.70 -3.72
C ILE A 176 17.23 0.60 -2.67
N ALA A 177 17.29 -0.66 -3.10
CA ALA A 177 17.01 -1.79 -2.21
C ALA A 177 18.04 -1.97 -1.10
N GLU A 178 19.29 -1.56 -1.36
CA GLU A 178 20.43 -1.75 -0.46
C GLU A 178 20.70 -0.56 0.45
N HIS A 179 20.39 0.66 -0.01
CA HIS A 179 20.88 1.89 0.62
C HIS A 179 19.82 2.94 0.92
N ALA A 180 18.61 2.83 0.34
CA ALA A 180 17.55 3.76 0.62
C ALA A 180 16.63 3.24 1.74
N PHE A 181 16.17 4.19 2.57
CA PHE A 181 15.05 3.99 3.46
C PHE A 181 13.73 4.28 2.75
N ASP A 182 12.63 3.79 3.29
CA ASP A 182 11.28 4.17 2.88
C ASP A 182 10.31 4.09 4.06
N LEU A 183 9.08 4.59 3.83
CA LEU A 183 7.99 4.57 4.80
C LEU A 183 6.72 3.96 4.17
N ASP A 184 6.91 3.01 3.26
CA ASP A 184 5.82 2.36 2.56
C ASP A 184 5.05 1.38 3.45
N GLN A 185 5.79 0.64 4.26
CA GLN A 185 5.26 -0.34 5.21
C GLN A 185 5.72 0.01 6.63
N ILE A 186 4.96 -0.43 7.64
CA ILE A 186 5.27 -0.13 9.04
C ILE A 186 6.68 -0.60 9.44
N ASP A 187 7.11 -1.75 8.93
CA ASP A 187 8.41 -2.33 9.26
C ASP A 187 9.55 -1.49 8.65
N THR A 188 9.41 -1.01 7.41
CA THR A 188 10.40 -0.15 6.76
C THR A 188 10.44 1.24 7.37
N ALA A 189 9.28 1.78 7.73
CA ALA A 189 9.18 3.06 8.45
C ALA A 189 9.81 2.97 9.85
N ALA A 190 9.67 1.83 10.55
CA ALA A 190 10.34 1.60 11.84
C ALA A 190 11.87 1.51 11.70
N VAL A 191 12.37 0.93 10.61
CA VAL A 191 13.81 0.92 10.29
C VAL A 191 14.33 2.34 10.07
N LEU A 192 13.58 3.17 9.32
CA LEU A 192 13.91 4.60 9.16
C LEU A 192 13.90 5.33 10.50
N GLU A 193 12.89 5.12 11.34
CA GLU A 193 12.81 5.74 12.67
C GLU A 193 14.01 5.35 13.54
N GLN A 194 14.36 4.07 13.58
CA GLN A 194 15.53 3.59 14.31
C GLN A 194 16.82 4.20 13.78
N HIS A 195 16.97 4.32 12.46
CA HIS A 195 18.14 4.97 11.84
C HIS A 195 18.25 6.43 12.25
N LEU A 196 17.16 7.22 12.13
CA LEU A 196 17.14 8.63 12.52
C LEU A 196 17.53 8.82 13.99
N ASN A 197 16.97 8.01 14.89
CA ASN A 197 17.30 8.03 16.32
C ASN A 197 18.78 7.69 16.57
N GLY A 198 19.38 6.84 15.74
CA GLY A 198 20.78 6.46 15.82
C GLY A 198 21.76 7.55 15.35
N LEU A 199 21.31 8.55 14.59
CA LEU A 199 22.19 9.61 14.07
C LEU A 199 22.88 10.40 15.18
N ALA A 200 22.21 10.63 16.32
CA ALA A 200 22.78 11.34 17.46
C ALA A 200 24.04 10.69 18.04
N SER A 201 24.23 9.38 17.86
CA SER A 201 25.42 8.66 18.32
C SER A 201 26.60 8.73 17.35
N LYS A 202 26.40 9.23 16.13
CA LYS A 202 27.45 9.37 15.13
C LYS A 202 28.17 10.71 15.29
N PRO A 203 29.48 10.80 14.92
CA PRO A 203 30.18 12.07 14.86
C PRO A 203 29.47 13.08 13.94
N SER A 204 29.50 14.36 14.29
CA SER A 204 28.95 15.42 13.45
C SER A 204 29.67 15.46 12.10
N SER A 205 28.89 15.44 11.02
CA SER A 205 29.37 15.55 9.65
C SER A 205 28.27 16.08 8.74
N GLN A 206 28.64 16.60 7.60
CA GLN A 206 27.67 17.05 6.60
C GLN A 206 26.74 15.88 6.18
N ALA A 207 27.30 14.69 5.95
CA ALA A 207 26.52 13.52 5.54
C ALA A 207 25.50 13.11 6.61
N ARG A 208 25.90 13.09 7.91
CA ARG A 208 24.99 12.80 9.03
C ARG A 208 23.84 13.79 9.13
N ASN A 209 24.12 15.05 8.90
CA ASN A 209 23.18 16.17 9.09
C ASN A 209 22.31 16.44 7.84
N THR A 210 22.57 15.73 6.73
CA THR A 210 21.82 15.87 5.46
C THR A 210 20.88 14.69 5.31
N VAL A 211 19.60 14.96 5.05
CA VAL A 211 18.61 13.96 4.62
C VAL A 211 18.14 14.31 3.22
N VAL A 212 18.14 13.31 2.33
CA VAL A 212 17.65 13.45 0.96
C VAL A 212 16.38 12.66 0.77
N VAL A 213 15.30 13.32 0.36
CA VAL A 213 14.00 12.71 0.03
C VAL A 213 13.86 12.63 -1.48
N CYS A 214 13.70 11.43 -2.00
CA CYS A 214 13.60 11.15 -3.43
C CYS A 214 12.13 11.03 -3.85
N GLY A 215 11.58 12.10 -4.43
CA GLY A 215 10.20 12.24 -4.90
C GLY A 215 9.42 13.34 -4.18
N GLY A 216 8.87 14.28 -4.96
CA GLY A 216 8.08 15.43 -4.52
C GLY A 216 6.57 15.16 -4.49
N GLY A 217 6.14 13.92 -4.29
CA GLY A 217 4.74 13.58 -4.02
C GLY A 217 4.34 13.88 -2.57
N PHE A 218 3.05 13.70 -2.21
CA PHE A 218 2.55 13.99 -0.85
C PHE A 218 3.39 13.32 0.23
N THR A 219 3.67 12.03 0.12
CA THR A 219 4.49 11.31 1.10
C THR A 219 5.88 11.91 1.26
N GLY A 220 6.52 12.30 0.15
CA GLY A 220 7.84 12.92 0.18
C GLY A 220 7.82 14.30 0.81
N ILE A 221 6.80 15.10 0.55
CA ILE A 221 6.63 16.42 1.15
C ILE A 221 6.35 16.30 2.65
N GLU A 222 5.45 15.39 3.05
CA GLU A 222 5.10 15.18 4.47
C GLU A 222 6.32 14.77 5.29
N ILE A 223 7.09 13.78 4.85
CA ILE A 223 8.32 13.41 5.57
C ILE A 223 9.36 14.53 5.54
N ALA A 224 9.55 15.21 4.41
CA ALA A 224 10.55 16.27 4.31
C ALA A 224 10.23 17.45 5.23
N THR A 225 8.97 17.83 5.39
CA THR A 225 8.56 18.94 6.27
C THR A 225 8.55 18.56 7.75
N GLU A 226 8.44 17.29 8.09
CA GLU A 226 8.57 16.79 9.48
C GLU A 226 10.04 16.73 9.94
N LEU A 227 10.97 16.47 9.01
CA LEU A 227 12.38 16.22 9.31
C LEU A 227 13.13 17.40 9.97
N PRO A 228 12.99 18.67 9.61
CA PRO A 228 13.77 19.76 10.19
C PRO A 228 13.62 19.83 11.73
N ALA A 229 12.40 19.84 12.23
CA ALA A 229 12.12 19.86 13.66
C ALA A 229 12.59 18.58 14.35
N ARG A 230 12.35 17.42 13.73
CA ARG A 230 12.74 16.11 14.25
C ARG A 230 14.27 15.97 14.35
N LEU A 231 15.00 16.38 13.33
CA LEU A 231 16.46 16.34 13.32
C LEU A 231 17.08 17.30 14.36
N LYS A 232 16.56 18.53 14.47
CA LYS A 232 17.01 19.49 15.52
C LYS A 232 16.79 18.91 16.93
N ALA A 233 15.64 18.29 17.17
CA ALA A 233 15.37 17.62 18.45
C ALA A 233 16.32 16.44 18.73
N LEU A 234 16.75 15.70 17.72
CA LEU A 234 17.63 14.54 17.86
C LEU A 234 19.11 14.93 17.95
N LEU A 235 19.55 15.86 17.12
CA LEU A 235 20.97 16.21 16.96
C LEU A 235 21.40 17.41 17.84
N GLY A 236 20.45 18.25 18.26
CA GLY A 236 20.66 19.51 18.99
C GLY A 236 20.38 20.73 18.11
N GLU A 237 19.84 21.76 18.72
CA GLU A 237 19.40 23.01 18.05
C GLU A 237 20.53 23.73 17.27
N SER A 238 21.79 23.55 17.71
CA SER A 238 22.97 24.18 17.10
C SER A 238 23.53 23.42 15.89
N GLU A 239 23.08 22.19 15.65
CA GLU A 239 23.57 21.40 14.52
C GLU A 239 22.94 21.88 13.21
N PRO A 240 23.76 22.10 12.16
CA PRO A 240 23.26 22.52 10.85
C PRO A 240 22.56 21.33 10.16
N VAL A 241 21.26 21.28 10.25
CA VAL A 241 20.47 20.24 9.55
C VAL A 241 20.12 20.71 8.14
N ARG A 242 20.15 19.78 7.18
CA ARG A 242 19.85 20.01 5.77
C ARG A 242 18.87 18.98 5.27
N VAL A 243 17.72 19.40 4.70
CA VAL A 243 16.73 18.54 4.06
C VAL A 243 16.59 18.91 2.61
N ILE A 244 16.72 17.94 1.71
CA ILE A 244 16.67 18.14 0.26
C ILE A 244 15.57 17.25 -0.32
N ILE A 245 14.70 17.82 -1.17
CA ILE A 245 13.76 17.05 -1.98
C ILE A 245 14.27 17.03 -3.43
N ILE A 246 14.47 15.83 -3.97
CA ILE A 246 14.83 15.66 -5.39
C ILE A 246 13.57 15.30 -6.17
N GLU A 247 13.28 16.09 -7.20
CA GLU A 247 12.14 15.86 -8.08
C GLU A 247 12.59 15.88 -9.56
N ARG A 248 12.19 14.87 -10.31
CA ARG A 248 12.53 14.72 -11.73
C ARG A 248 11.86 15.76 -12.63
N ASN A 249 10.72 16.30 -12.19
CA ASN A 249 9.98 17.31 -12.92
C ASN A 249 10.51 18.71 -12.62
N GLY A 250 10.21 19.65 -13.53
CA GLY A 250 10.69 21.04 -13.42
C GLY A 250 9.92 21.92 -12.45
N GLN A 251 8.94 21.35 -11.74
CA GLN A 251 8.13 22.10 -10.78
C GLN A 251 7.67 21.19 -9.64
N ILE A 252 7.33 21.81 -8.52
CA ILE A 252 6.79 21.13 -7.34
C ILE A 252 5.40 20.59 -7.70
N GLY A 253 5.23 19.25 -7.65
CA GLY A 253 3.94 18.61 -7.86
C GLY A 253 3.27 18.96 -9.19
N THR A 254 3.73 18.38 -10.30
CA THR A 254 3.20 18.63 -11.66
C THR A 254 1.69 18.47 -11.82
N ASN A 255 1.06 17.69 -10.94
CA ASN A 255 -0.39 17.45 -10.94
C ASN A 255 -1.13 18.24 -9.86
N TYR A 256 -0.47 19.23 -9.22
CA TYR A 256 -1.09 20.06 -8.21
C TYR A 256 -1.53 21.39 -8.80
N SER A 257 -2.61 21.97 -8.25
CA SER A 257 -3.01 23.33 -8.62
C SER A 257 -1.91 24.32 -8.29
N GLN A 258 -1.89 25.45 -9.00
CA GLN A 258 -0.90 26.50 -8.73
C GLN A 258 -0.99 27.00 -7.30
N GLU A 259 -2.22 27.17 -6.75
CA GLU A 259 -2.43 27.58 -5.36
C GLU A 259 -1.80 26.61 -4.38
N LEU A 260 -1.94 25.28 -4.60
CA LEU A 260 -1.33 24.27 -3.76
C LEU A 260 0.20 24.27 -3.88
N GLN A 261 0.74 24.41 -5.10
CA GLN A 261 2.17 24.53 -5.32
C GLN A 261 2.78 25.73 -4.59
N ASP A 262 2.12 26.88 -4.63
CA ASP A 262 2.56 28.12 -3.98
C ASP A 262 2.61 27.95 -2.44
N VAL A 263 1.60 27.28 -1.85
CA VAL A 263 1.59 26.97 -0.43
C VAL A 263 2.71 26.00 -0.05
N ILE A 264 2.93 24.94 -0.83
CA ILE A 264 4.02 23.99 -0.58
C ILE A 264 5.37 24.70 -0.67
N LYS A 265 5.55 25.54 -1.69
CA LYS A 265 6.78 26.34 -1.88
C LYS A 265 7.04 27.24 -0.67
N GLN A 266 6.03 27.99 -0.24
CA GLN A 266 6.16 28.86 0.94
C GLN A 266 6.52 28.04 2.19
N ALA A 267 5.84 26.91 2.43
CA ALA A 267 6.12 26.07 3.60
C ALA A 267 7.54 25.51 3.59
N THR A 268 8.00 25.04 2.43
CA THR A 268 9.37 24.49 2.30
C THR A 268 10.43 25.55 2.40
N ASP A 269 10.19 26.77 1.89
CA ASP A 269 11.10 27.92 2.07
C ASP A 269 11.19 28.34 3.54
N ASP A 270 10.04 28.43 4.25
CA ASP A 270 9.99 28.81 5.68
C ASP A 270 10.65 27.74 6.57
N LEU A 271 10.66 26.46 6.13
CA LEU A 271 11.32 25.34 6.82
C LEU A 271 12.77 25.10 6.36
N GLU A 272 13.32 25.96 5.49
CA GLU A 272 14.69 25.85 4.94
C GLU A 272 14.93 24.52 4.21
N ILE A 273 13.91 23.98 3.52
CA ILE A 273 13.99 22.74 2.73
C ILE A 273 14.38 23.09 1.29
N GLU A 274 15.42 22.44 0.80
CA GLU A 274 15.93 22.63 -0.57
C GLU A 274 15.19 21.76 -1.57
N TRP A 275 14.90 22.30 -2.76
CA TRP A 275 14.40 21.55 -3.91
C TRP A 275 15.47 21.45 -4.99
N ILE A 276 15.73 20.23 -5.45
CA ILE A 276 16.49 19.99 -6.69
C ILE A 276 15.51 19.47 -7.73
N LEU A 277 15.05 20.38 -8.61
CA LEU A 277 14.09 20.09 -9.66
C LEU A 277 14.82 19.71 -10.96
N ASN A 278 14.12 19.09 -11.92
CA ASN A 278 14.67 18.53 -13.16
C ASN A 278 15.82 17.54 -12.92
N ALA A 279 15.83 16.85 -11.77
CA ALA A 279 16.93 16.01 -11.37
C ALA A 279 16.54 14.53 -11.39
N GLN A 280 17.28 13.73 -12.14
CA GLN A 280 17.16 12.28 -12.18
C GLN A 280 18.29 11.65 -11.39
N ILE A 281 17.94 10.69 -10.54
CA ILE A 281 18.89 9.94 -9.74
C ILE A 281 19.43 8.78 -10.57
N GLU A 282 20.74 8.67 -10.68
CA GLU A 282 21.44 7.59 -11.36
C GLU A 282 21.68 6.41 -10.44
N GLU A 283 22.14 6.68 -9.21
CA GLU A 283 22.53 5.65 -8.24
C GLU A 283 22.41 6.15 -6.81
N ILE A 284 21.98 5.27 -5.90
CA ILE A 284 22.04 5.49 -4.46
C ILE A 284 23.12 4.57 -3.88
N THR A 285 23.96 5.11 -3.01
CA THR A 285 25.09 4.43 -2.38
C THR A 285 25.01 4.48 -0.86
N ALA A 286 25.94 3.80 -0.19
CA ALA A 286 26.07 3.89 1.27
C ALA A 286 26.47 5.27 1.80
N HIS A 287 26.86 6.20 0.92
CA HIS A 287 27.37 7.54 1.28
C HIS A 287 26.49 8.69 0.73
N GLY A 288 25.34 8.37 0.17
CA GLY A 288 24.44 9.34 -0.45
C GLY A 288 23.96 8.90 -1.83
N LEU A 289 23.86 9.83 -2.76
CA LEU A 289 23.41 9.52 -4.12
C LEU A 289 24.16 10.36 -5.18
N ARG A 290 24.10 9.87 -6.43
CA ARG A 290 24.58 10.55 -7.60
C ARG A 290 23.42 10.84 -8.57
N LEU A 291 23.38 12.06 -9.07
CA LEU A 291 22.46 12.49 -10.12
C LEU A 291 23.00 12.14 -11.51
N CYS A 292 22.12 12.04 -12.51
CA CYS A 292 22.51 11.85 -13.91
C CYS A 292 23.33 13.02 -14.47
N SER A 293 23.32 14.18 -13.81
CA SER A 293 24.21 15.32 -14.11
C SER A 293 25.67 15.08 -13.72
N GLY A 294 25.95 14.03 -12.93
CA GLY A 294 27.24 13.75 -12.32
C GLY A 294 27.43 14.40 -10.93
N GLU A 295 26.49 15.16 -10.44
CA GLU A 295 26.53 15.75 -9.10
C GLU A 295 26.36 14.65 -8.05
N GLU A 296 27.18 14.69 -7.00
CA GLU A 296 27.08 13.79 -5.84
C GLU A 296 26.60 14.55 -4.60
N ILE A 297 25.62 13.97 -3.92
CA ILE A 297 25.09 14.50 -2.67
C ILE A 297 25.42 13.52 -1.55
N GLN A 298 26.27 13.95 -0.62
CA GLN A 298 26.63 13.16 0.56
C GLN A 298 25.51 13.18 1.58
N SER A 299 25.06 12.01 1.99
CA SER A 299 24.01 11.85 3.01
C SER A 299 24.07 10.45 3.62
N ASP A 300 23.94 10.36 4.94
CA ASP A 300 23.73 9.09 5.64
C ASP A 300 22.28 8.61 5.56
N THR A 301 21.36 9.44 5.05
CA THR A 301 19.92 9.16 5.04
C THR A 301 19.30 9.56 3.70
N VAL A 302 19.06 8.57 2.87
CA VAL A 302 18.31 8.74 1.61
C VAL A 302 16.97 8.04 1.75
N ILE A 303 15.87 8.78 1.57
CA ILE A 303 14.50 8.28 1.72
C ILE A 303 13.84 8.22 0.33
N TRP A 304 13.43 7.02 -0.09
CA TRP A 304 12.77 6.80 -1.37
C TRP A 304 11.24 6.80 -1.20
N THR A 305 10.56 7.72 -1.88
CA THR A 305 9.09 7.87 -1.80
C THR A 305 8.38 7.79 -3.17
N ALA A 306 9.14 7.54 -4.24
CA ALA A 306 8.62 7.58 -5.62
C ALA A 306 8.29 6.18 -6.17
N GLY A 307 7.35 6.11 -7.09
CA GLY A 307 7.10 4.91 -7.89
C GLY A 307 6.23 3.86 -7.21
N VAL A 308 5.07 4.24 -6.69
CA VAL A 308 4.07 3.31 -6.15
C VAL A 308 3.38 2.54 -7.28
N LYS A 309 3.20 1.22 -7.11
CA LYS A 309 2.45 0.34 -8.02
C LYS A 309 1.47 -0.53 -7.24
N ALA A 310 0.42 -1.00 -7.90
CA ALA A 310 -0.48 -2.01 -7.35
C ALA A 310 0.28 -3.28 -6.94
N ASN A 311 -0.24 -3.98 -5.93
CA ASN A 311 0.33 -5.24 -5.46
C ASN A 311 0.46 -6.25 -6.61
N ASP A 312 1.53 -7.03 -6.63
CA ASP A 312 1.86 -7.97 -7.71
C ASP A 312 0.83 -9.10 -7.91
N LEU A 313 -0.10 -9.31 -6.99
CA LEU A 313 -1.25 -10.20 -7.17
C LEU A 313 -2.13 -9.80 -8.38
N THR A 314 -2.12 -8.53 -8.79
CA THR A 314 -2.80 -8.06 -10.00
C THR A 314 -2.22 -8.66 -11.29
N ASN A 315 -0.98 -9.16 -11.27
CA ASN A 315 -0.34 -9.74 -12.46
C ASN A 315 -1.04 -11.01 -12.98
N VAL A 316 -1.85 -11.67 -12.14
CA VAL A 316 -2.69 -12.78 -12.56
C VAL A 316 -3.73 -12.33 -13.60
N PHE A 317 -4.12 -11.05 -13.55
CA PHE A 317 -5.07 -10.40 -14.44
C PHE A 317 -4.38 -9.43 -15.42
N ALA A 318 -3.27 -9.83 -16.01
CA ALA A 318 -2.41 -8.94 -16.82
C ALA A 318 -3.14 -8.25 -17.98
N LYS A 319 -4.18 -8.88 -18.56
CA LYS A 319 -5.01 -8.30 -19.64
C LYS A 319 -5.91 -7.16 -19.16
N GLN A 320 -6.23 -7.12 -17.87
CA GLN A 320 -7.08 -6.13 -17.23
C GLN A 320 -6.27 -5.02 -16.55
N GLN A 321 -4.94 -5.06 -16.65
CA GLN A 321 -4.10 -4.03 -16.03
C GLN A 321 -4.11 -2.72 -16.81
N GLY A 322 -4.25 -1.63 -16.05
CA GLY A 322 -4.11 -0.25 -16.49
C GLY A 322 -2.87 0.42 -15.84
N PRO A 323 -2.94 1.74 -15.63
CA PRO A 323 -1.84 2.50 -15.05
C PRO A 323 -1.36 1.92 -13.71
N GLN A 324 -0.04 1.88 -13.50
CA GLN A 324 0.60 1.41 -12.28
C GLN A 324 0.26 -0.06 -11.90
N GLY A 325 -0.14 -0.90 -12.88
CA GLY A 325 -0.54 -2.28 -12.63
C GLY A 325 -1.91 -2.44 -11.96
N ARG A 326 -2.71 -1.37 -11.87
CA ARG A 326 -4.06 -1.39 -11.32
C ARG A 326 -5.02 -2.08 -12.29
N LEU A 327 -6.01 -2.78 -11.75
CA LEU A 327 -7.01 -3.48 -12.56
C LEU A 327 -8.13 -2.54 -13.01
N HIS A 328 -8.46 -2.55 -14.29
CA HIS A 328 -9.67 -1.90 -14.78
C HIS A 328 -10.90 -2.58 -14.19
N VAL A 329 -11.79 -1.77 -13.64
CA VAL A 329 -13.04 -2.22 -13.03
C VAL A 329 -14.25 -1.51 -13.65
N GLU A 330 -15.39 -2.19 -13.60
CA GLU A 330 -16.69 -1.61 -13.91
C GLU A 330 -17.13 -0.63 -12.80
N SER A 331 -18.21 0.10 -12.99
CA SER A 331 -18.80 0.95 -11.93
C SER A 331 -19.24 0.16 -10.69
N SER A 332 -19.49 -1.13 -10.83
CA SER A 332 -19.74 -2.07 -9.74
C SER A 332 -18.48 -2.47 -8.94
N LEU A 333 -17.29 -2.03 -9.35
CA LEU A 333 -15.97 -2.46 -8.88
C LEU A 333 -15.64 -3.93 -9.20
N LYS A 334 -16.42 -4.57 -10.07
CA LYS A 334 -16.09 -5.88 -10.63
C LYS A 334 -14.96 -5.70 -11.66
N VAL A 335 -13.98 -6.60 -11.64
CA VAL A 335 -12.87 -6.56 -12.60
C VAL A 335 -13.42 -6.87 -14.01
N VAL A 336 -13.04 -6.05 -14.99
CA VAL A 336 -13.49 -6.21 -16.38
C VAL A 336 -13.18 -7.63 -16.86
N ASP A 337 -14.12 -8.24 -17.59
CA ASP A 337 -14.05 -9.61 -18.08
C ASP A 337 -13.91 -10.71 -16.99
N GLN A 338 -14.24 -10.39 -15.74
CA GLN A 338 -14.29 -11.36 -14.64
C GLN A 338 -15.71 -11.43 -14.07
N SER A 339 -16.26 -12.62 -13.93
CA SER A 339 -17.65 -12.81 -13.45
C SER A 339 -17.78 -12.75 -11.92
N ASN A 340 -16.74 -13.15 -11.19
CA ASN A 340 -16.77 -13.41 -9.75
C ASN A 340 -15.65 -12.72 -8.98
N ILE A 341 -14.92 -11.77 -9.62
CA ILE A 341 -13.76 -11.07 -9.02
C ILE A 341 -14.02 -9.58 -9.01
N PHE A 342 -13.82 -8.97 -7.86
CA PHE A 342 -13.88 -7.53 -7.61
C PHE A 342 -12.51 -7.03 -7.21
N ALA A 343 -12.25 -5.74 -7.42
CA ALA A 343 -11.02 -5.09 -6.96
C ALA A 343 -11.34 -3.72 -6.36
N THR A 344 -10.61 -3.35 -5.31
CA THR A 344 -10.87 -2.11 -4.56
C THR A 344 -9.60 -1.53 -3.93
N GLY A 345 -9.59 -0.24 -3.66
CA GLY A 345 -8.40 0.48 -3.18
C GLY A 345 -7.32 0.57 -4.24
N ASP A 346 -6.05 0.53 -3.80
CA ASP A 346 -4.91 0.80 -4.67
C ASP A 346 -4.72 -0.19 -5.82
N VAL A 347 -5.34 -1.37 -5.77
CA VAL A 347 -5.29 -2.35 -6.86
C VAL A 347 -6.32 -2.10 -7.98
N ALA A 348 -7.29 -1.19 -7.77
CA ALA A 348 -8.35 -0.91 -8.72
C ALA A 348 -8.17 0.44 -9.44
N TYR A 349 -8.39 0.47 -10.74
CA TYR A 349 -8.45 1.68 -11.56
C TYR A 349 -9.92 1.98 -11.88
N ALA A 350 -10.56 2.70 -10.97
CA ALA A 350 -11.99 3.01 -11.00
C ALA A 350 -12.24 4.48 -11.36
N ALA A 351 -13.20 4.73 -12.24
CA ALA A 351 -13.70 6.08 -12.47
C ALA A 351 -14.44 6.59 -11.23
N THR A 352 -14.25 7.86 -10.86
CA THR A 352 -14.92 8.51 -9.73
C THR A 352 -16.11 9.34 -10.14
N ASP A 353 -16.14 9.75 -11.40
CA ASP A 353 -17.17 10.58 -11.98
C ASP A 353 -17.28 10.36 -13.51
N ASP A 354 -18.20 11.09 -14.13
CA ASP A 354 -18.41 11.07 -15.57
C ASP A 354 -17.54 12.12 -16.31
N LYS A 355 -16.58 12.78 -15.60
CA LYS A 355 -15.69 13.83 -16.12
C LYS A 355 -14.28 13.32 -16.47
N GLY A 356 -14.04 12.02 -16.27
CA GLY A 356 -12.77 11.39 -16.56
C GLY A 356 -11.80 11.32 -15.37
N ASN A 357 -12.25 11.68 -14.17
CA ASN A 357 -11.46 11.51 -12.97
C ASN A 357 -11.45 10.03 -12.52
N HIS A 358 -10.33 9.61 -11.97
CA HIS A 358 -10.15 8.24 -11.47
C HIS A 358 -9.63 8.26 -10.04
N ALA A 359 -10.02 7.26 -9.27
CA ALA A 359 -9.57 7.07 -7.91
C ALA A 359 -8.03 7.08 -7.84
N LEU A 360 -7.47 7.78 -6.89
CA LEU A 360 -6.04 7.79 -6.59
C LEU A 360 -5.71 6.70 -5.56
N MET A 361 -4.44 6.31 -5.47
CA MET A 361 -3.95 5.41 -4.41
C MET A 361 -3.88 6.18 -3.09
N SER A 362 -5.01 6.26 -2.38
CA SER A 362 -5.16 6.98 -1.13
C SER A 362 -6.17 6.32 -0.20
N CYS A 363 -6.06 6.55 1.11
CA CYS A 363 -7.01 6.05 2.10
C CYS A 363 -8.44 6.53 1.84
N GLN A 364 -8.62 7.79 1.40
CA GLN A 364 -9.91 8.37 1.09
C GLN A 364 -10.67 7.56 0.02
N HIS A 365 -10.00 7.26 -1.12
CA HIS A 365 -10.61 6.44 -2.16
C HIS A 365 -10.77 4.98 -1.71
N ALA A 366 -9.76 4.43 -1.01
CA ALA A 366 -9.78 3.05 -0.55
C ALA A 366 -10.95 2.75 0.41
N ILE A 367 -11.28 3.68 1.30
CA ILE A 367 -12.39 3.55 2.26
C ILE A 367 -13.74 3.48 1.50
N LEU A 368 -14.01 4.47 0.65
CA LEU A 368 -15.29 4.53 -0.04
C LEU A 368 -15.44 3.40 -1.07
N MET A 369 -14.39 3.16 -1.87
CA MET A 369 -14.37 2.01 -2.78
C MET A 369 -14.60 0.68 -2.05
N GLY A 370 -14.01 0.51 -0.86
CA GLY A 370 -14.22 -0.67 -0.02
C GLY A 370 -15.68 -0.87 0.35
N LYS A 371 -16.36 0.19 0.75
CA LYS A 371 -17.80 0.13 1.09
C LYS A 371 -18.65 -0.29 -0.12
N PHE A 372 -18.41 0.30 -1.29
CA PHE A 372 -19.11 -0.06 -2.53
C PHE A 372 -18.78 -1.49 -2.99
N ALA A 373 -17.51 -1.89 -2.95
CA ALA A 373 -17.09 -3.23 -3.33
C ALA A 373 -17.72 -4.30 -2.42
N GLY A 374 -17.75 -4.03 -1.10
CA GLY A 374 -18.37 -4.92 -0.12
C GLY A 374 -19.86 -5.10 -0.36
N HIS A 375 -20.59 -4.00 -0.57
CA HIS A 375 -22.00 -4.06 -0.93
C HIS A 375 -22.20 -4.89 -2.21
N ASN A 376 -21.48 -4.55 -3.27
CA ASN A 376 -21.67 -5.13 -4.60
C ASN A 376 -21.27 -6.62 -4.67
N VAL A 377 -20.20 -7.01 -3.98
CA VAL A 377 -19.83 -8.43 -3.92
C VAL A 377 -20.89 -9.27 -3.20
N ALA A 378 -21.48 -8.76 -2.14
CA ALA A 378 -22.59 -9.44 -1.45
C ALA A 378 -23.86 -9.42 -2.31
N ALA A 379 -24.19 -8.29 -2.94
CA ALA A 379 -25.33 -8.16 -3.86
C ALA A 379 -25.27 -9.19 -4.99
N SER A 380 -24.07 -9.49 -5.51
CA SER A 380 -23.87 -10.49 -6.58
C SER A 380 -24.22 -11.93 -6.18
N LEU A 381 -24.31 -12.21 -4.89
CA LEU A 381 -24.72 -13.53 -4.36
C LEU A 381 -26.20 -13.53 -3.91
N LEU A 382 -26.77 -12.34 -3.73
CA LEU A 382 -28.12 -12.13 -3.20
C LEU A 382 -29.12 -11.76 -4.28
N ASP A 383 -28.69 -11.74 -5.55
CA ASP A 383 -29.49 -11.30 -6.68
C ASP A 383 -30.12 -9.90 -6.45
N CYS A 384 -29.29 -9.00 -5.87
CA CYS A 384 -29.64 -7.58 -5.65
C CYS A 384 -28.95 -6.68 -6.66
N ASP A 385 -29.50 -5.49 -6.87
CA ASP A 385 -28.89 -4.47 -7.73
C ASP A 385 -27.53 -4.02 -7.19
N TYR A 386 -26.59 -3.78 -8.10
CA TYR A 386 -25.32 -3.16 -7.78
C TYR A 386 -25.49 -1.63 -7.57
N LEU A 387 -24.73 -1.10 -6.64
CA LEU A 387 -24.56 0.34 -6.48
C LEU A 387 -23.36 0.81 -7.31
N PRO A 388 -23.55 1.73 -8.27
CA PRO A 388 -22.43 2.27 -9.02
C PRO A 388 -21.54 3.12 -8.12
N TYR A 389 -20.24 2.81 -8.08
CA TYR A 389 -19.27 3.62 -7.36
C TYR A 389 -19.16 4.99 -8.01
N LYS A 390 -19.29 6.03 -7.19
CA LYS A 390 -19.02 7.43 -7.51
C LYS A 390 -18.38 8.12 -6.31
N GLN A 391 -17.45 9.02 -6.59
CA GLN A 391 -16.81 9.87 -5.58
C GLN A 391 -16.47 11.22 -6.21
N GLU A 392 -17.51 12.03 -6.42
CA GLU A 392 -17.39 13.34 -7.04
C GLU A 392 -16.64 14.34 -6.14
N ASN A 393 -16.84 14.21 -4.83
CA ASN A 393 -16.16 15.04 -3.83
C ASN A 393 -14.75 14.48 -3.57
N TYR A 394 -13.76 15.29 -3.88
CA TYR A 394 -12.36 15.00 -3.62
C TYR A 394 -11.77 16.09 -2.75
N VAL A 395 -11.03 15.71 -1.72
CA VAL A 395 -10.31 16.64 -0.86
C VAL A 395 -8.86 16.16 -0.70
N THR A 396 -7.95 17.08 -0.43
CA THR A 396 -6.62 16.74 0.02
C THR A 396 -6.29 17.47 1.31
N CYS A 397 -5.54 16.80 2.18
CA CYS A 397 -5.02 17.41 3.39
C CYS A 397 -3.57 16.99 3.56
N LEU A 398 -2.67 17.85 3.12
CA LEU A 398 -1.22 17.64 3.14
C LEU A 398 -0.62 18.22 4.42
N ASP A 399 0.07 17.38 5.18
CA ASP A 399 0.85 17.84 6.33
C ASP A 399 2.11 18.55 5.88
N LEU A 400 2.46 19.63 6.57
CA LEU A 400 3.64 20.44 6.30
C LEU A 400 4.49 20.64 7.57
N GLY A 401 4.52 19.59 8.42
CA GLY A 401 5.33 19.56 9.64
C GLY A 401 4.97 20.65 10.64
N SER A 402 5.98 21.35 11.16
CA SER A 402 5.80 22.45 12.10
C SER A 402 5.20 23.71 11.47
N TRP A 403 5.20 23.83 10.14
CA TRP A 403 4.53 24.94 9.43
C TRP A 403 3.01 24.83 9.50
N GLY A 404 2.45 23.63 9.68
CA GLY A 404 1.04 23.33 9.73
C GLY A 404 0.59 22.32 8.69
N ALA A 405 -0.43 22.66 7.91
CA ALA A 405 -0.94 21.83 6.80
C ALA A 405 -1.59 22.70 5.73
N VAL A 406 -2.00 22.07 4.62
CA VAL A 406 -2.88 22.68 3.62
C VAL A 406 -4.04 21.73 3.31
N PHE A 407 -5.25 22.26 3.31
CA PHE A 407 -6.47 21.56 2.96
C PHE A 407 -7.06 22.13 1.66
N THR A 408 -7.37 21.25 0.72
CA THR A 408 -7.98 21.64 -0.58
C THR A 408 -9.25 20.86 -0.83
N GLU A 409 -10.14 21.44 -1.65
CA GLU A 409 -11.37 20.82 -2.13
C GLU A 409 -11.42 20.81 -3.66
N GLY A 410 -12.10 19.81 -4.21
CA GLY A 410 -12.29 19.60 -5.63
C GLY A 410 -11.11 18.96 -6.33
N TRP A 411 -11.37 18.44 -7.52
CA TRP A 411 -10.32 17.90 -8.39
C TRP A 411 -9.37 18.98 -8.92
N ASP A 412 -9.79 20.23 -8.90
CA ASP A 412 -8.97 21.43 -9.15
C ASP A 412 -8.11 21.84 -7.95
N GLN A 413 -8.23 21.12 -6.82
CA GLN A 413 -7.45 21.30 -5.60
C GLN A 413 -7.43 22.74 -5.10
N LYS A 414 -8.60 23.37 -5.02
CA LYS A 414 -8.73 24.73 -4.52
C LYS A 414 -8.39 24.81 -3.04
N VAL A 415 -7.43 25.66 -2.68
CA VAL A 415 -7.01 25.83 -1.28
C VAL A 415 -8.14 26.45 -0.46
N LYS A 416 -8.49 25.81 0.65
CA LYS A 416 -9.56 26.24 1.58
C LYS A 416 -9.04 26.64 2.95
N SER A 417 -7.99 25.98 3.41
CA SER A 417 -7.40 26.26 4.71
C SER A 417 -5.90 25.97 4.68
N VAL A 418 -5.13 26.71 5.45
CA VAL A 418 -3.67 26.57 5.56
C VAL A 418 -3.22 26.67 7.02
N LYS A 419 -1.98 26.28 7.29
CA LYS A 419 -1.32 26.38 8.58
C LYS A 419 -2.08 25.62 9.68
N GLU A 420 -2.28 26.25 10.83
CA GLU A 420 -2.84 25.61 12.01
C GLU A 420 -4.28 25.15 11.84
N ASP A 421 -5.12 25.89 11.11
CA ASP A 421 -6.51 25.49 10.89
C ASP A 421 -6.60 24.25 9.99
N ALA A 422 -5.79 24.18 8.93
CA ALA A 422 -5.65 22.97 8.13
C ALA A 422 -5.03 21.80 8.94
N LYS A 423 -4.10 22.08 9.86
CA LYS A 423 -3.50 21.06 10.74
C LYS A 423 -4.54 20.45 11.66
N LYS A 424 -5.49 21.21 12.20
CA LYS A 424 -6.61 20.68 12.98
C LYS A 424 -7.46 19.70 12.14
N ILE A 425 -7.75 20.07 10.89
CA ILE A 425 -8.47 19.19 9.95
C ILE A 425 -7.66 17.91 9.69
N LYS A 426 -6.36 18.05 9.41
CA LYS A 426 -5.45 16.90 9.20
C LYS A 426 -5.49 15.94 10.39
N ILE A 427 -5.35 16.46 11.60
CA ILE A 427 -5.38 15.67 12.84
C ILE A 427 -6.73 14.95 13.00
N ALA A 428 -7.85 15.62 12.80
CA ALA A 428 -9.17 14.99 12.85
C ALA A 428 -9.30 13.84 11.84
N ILE A 429 -8.86 14.08 10.59
CA ILE A 429 -8.88 13.05 9.55
C ILE A 429 -8.01 11.85 9.95
N THR A 430 -6.75 12.10 10.31
CA THR A 430 -5.76 11.02 10.45
C THR A 430 -5.78 10.34 11.81
N ASN A 431 -6.35 10.94 12.84
CA ASN A 431 -6.41 10.35 14.18
C ASN A 431 -7.78 9.77 14.53
N GLU A 432 -8.84 10.13 13.79
CA GLU A 432 -10.21 9.72 14.09
C GLU A 432 -10.93 9.14 12.87
N LEU A 433 -11.11 9.93 11.80
CA LEU A 433 -12.04 9.60 10.72
C LEU A 433 -11.62 8.38 9.89
N ILE A 434 -10.31 8.16 9.71
CA ILE A 434 -9.82 7.03 8.93
C ILE A 434 -9.61 5.75 9.73
N TYR A 435 -9.79 5.80 11.06
CA TYR A 435 -9.70 4.62 11.91
C TYR A 435 -10.94 3.72 11.78
N PRO A 436 -10.85 2.44 12.20
CA PRO A 436 -12.01 1.55 12.24
C PRO A 436 -13.11 2.14 13.13
N PRO A 437 -14.39 1.86 12.84
CA PRO A 437 -15.47 2.23 13.74
C PRO A 437 -15.29 1.55 15.11
N LYS A 438 -15.96 2.06 16.13
CA LYS A 438 -16.09 1.31 17.40
C LYS A 438 -16.79 -0.03 17.13
N ALA A 439 -16.42 -1.05 17.90
CA ALA A 439 -16.96 -2.41 17.76
C ALA A 439 -18.41 -2.51 18.30
N GLU A 440 -19.27 -1.62 17.88
CA GLU A 440 -20.70 -1.55 18.19
C GLU A 440 -21.48 -1.84 16.91
N LEU A 441 -22.31 -2.89 16.93
CA LEU A 441 -22.97 -3.41 15.73
C LEU A 441 -23.72 -2.32 14.95
N ASP A 442 -24.56 -1.53 15.64
CA ASP A 442 -25.40 -0.51 15.00
C ASP A 442 -24.54 0.58 14.35
N LEU A 443 -23.48 1.02 15.03
CA LEU A 443 -22.54 2.01 14.49
C LEU A 443 -21.78 1.48 13.26
N ILE A 444 -21.32 0.21 13.32
CA ILE A 444 -20.65 -0.41 12.16
C ILE A 444 -21.64 -0.52 10.99
N MET A 445 -22.88 -0.95 11.27
CA MET A 445 -23.93 -1.07 10.24
C MET A 445 -24.23 0.26 9.56
N GLU A 446 -24.25 1.37 10.31
CA GLU A 446 -24.42 2.71 9.78
C GLU A 446 -23.19 3.14 8.95
N GLN A 447 -22.00 3.05 9.53
CA GLN A 447 -20.78 3.54 8.87
C GLN A 447 -20.34 2.68 7.67
N ALA A 448 -20.68 1.39 7.64
CA ALA A 448 -20.40 0.51 6.51
C ALA A 448 -21.39 0.66 5.35
N ASP A 449 -22.38 1.55 5.46
CA ASP A 449 -23.25 1.87 4.35
C ASP A 449 -22.48 2.65 3.27
N PRO A 450 -22.44 2.17 2.00
CA PRO A 450 -21.79 2.92 0.92
C PRO A 450 -22.46 4.26 0.63
N LEU A 451 -23.74 4.44 0.98
CA LEU A 451 -24.51 5.67 0.77
C LEU A 451 -24.51 6.59 1.99
N ALA A 452 -23.95 6.17 3.14
CA ALA A 452 -23.80 7.06 4.28
C ALA A 452 -22.90 8.25 3.90
N PRO A 453 -23.27 9.48 4.30
CA PRO A 453 -22.43 10.63 4.02
C PRO A 453 -21.06 10.41 4.62
N TRP A 454 -20.06 10.62 3.79
CA TRP A 454 -18.67 10.68 4.23
C TRP A 454 -18.39 12.11 4.65
N VAL A 455 -17.99 12.31 5.89
CA VAL A 455 -17.76 13.62 6.49
C VAL A 455 -16.62 14.34 5.80
#